data_2152069c02ab8cc6c7489e62fcb1e4d3
#
_entry.id   2152069c02ab8cc6c7489e62fcb1e4d3
#
_cell.length_a   1.000
_cell.length_b   1.000
_cell.length_c   1.000
_cell.angle_alpha   90.00
_cell.angle_beta   90.00
_cell.angle_gamma   90.00
#
_symmetry.space_group_name_H-M   'P 1'
#
loop_
_entity.id
_entity.type
_entity.pdbx_description
1 polymer ?
#
loop_
_entity_poly.entity_id
_entity_poly.type
_entity_poly.pdbx_seq_one_letter_code
_entity_poly.pdbx_strand_id
1 'polypeptide(L)'
;MIRYPVGFGVPGPACESGKESLLRSSLTTPYNSAHHYYALLTAFFAFLVIIAGALVTSNEAGLAIPDWPTSFHTFRMPHMVGGVLYEYGHRMIAGFTILLTVGIAVVTVAVDKRRWMRKLAFIGFATILIQAILGRVTVMNLLPPAVSTAHAIVGQTFFCIAVAIALLTACRYTGEVQKTAVDRRKPSLIALTLLSVLVLYVQLALGGMFRHGGMSWEAHVFNAIVVAIVLTWTSVRVLSYYSDLDALRRPAIMMLSLLMAQLCLGFISFLTKVVWGQKGAQTQPMMVWSTVAHVATGALLLASAVVLAIQAWRHVPVLQEERVPGTRKAVTA
;
A
#
# COMPACT_ATOMS: atom_id res chain seq x y z
N MET A 1 32.54 19.35 18.03
CA MET A 1 31.72 18.53 18.95
C MET A 1 30.86 19.47 19.78
N ILE A 2 29.63 19.72 19.40
CA ILE A 2 28.68 20.55 20.17
C ILE A 2 27.59 19.59 20.64
N ARG A 3 27.59 19.30 21.93
CA ARG A 3 26.54 18.53 22.61
C ARG A 3 25.36 19.45 22.87
N TYR A 4 24.19 19.14 22.35
CA TYR A 4 22.93 19.72 22.80
C TYR A 4 22.39 18.90 23.97
N PRO A 5 21.73 19.52 24.96
CA PRO A 5 21.25 18.82 26.14
C PRO A 5 20.10 17.88 25.81
N VAL A 6 20.13 16.70 26.42
CA VAL A 6 19.09 15.68 26.39
C VAL A 6 17.84 16.24 27.09
N GLY A 7 16.88 16.68 26.32
CA GLY A 7 15.55 17.02 26.83
C GLY A 7 14.76 15.74 27.08
N PHE A 8 14.31 15.57 28.31
CA PHE A 8 13.39 14.51 28.74
C PHE A 8 12.20 14.39 27.82
N GLY A 9 11.85 13.14 27.46
CA GLY A 9 10.74 12.81 26.58
C GLY A 9 9.43 13.38 27.09
N VAL A 10 8.87 14.31 26.32
CA VAL A 10 7.49 14.74 26.49
C VAL A 10 6.60 13.57 26.08
N PRO A 11 5.71 13.05 26.96
CA PRO A 11 4.75 12.04 26.55
C PRO A 11 3.92 12.63 25.40
N GLY A 12 3.76 11.86 24.31
CA GLY A 12 2.91 12.25 23.19
C GLY A 12 1.53 12.61 23.69
N PRO A 13 0.83 13.56 23.04
CA PRO A 13 -0.47 14.02 23.51
C PRO A 13 -1.39 12.82 23.68
N ALA A 14 -1.80 12.58 24.94
CA ALA A 14 -2.85 11.65 25.25
C ALA A 14 -4.09 12.08 24.45
N CYS A 15 -4.83 11.12 23.90
CA CYS A 15 -6.14 11.38 23.30
C CYS A 15 -7.12 11.72 24.43
N GLU A 16 -7.02 12.93 25.00
CA GLU A 16 -7.94 13.40 26.01
C GLU A 16 -9.32 13.57 25.39
N SER A 17 -10.29 12.90 26.00
CA SER A 17 -11.71 13.07 25.71
C SER A 17 -12.11 14.50 26.07
N GLY A 18 -12.40 15.28 25.02
CA GLY A 18 -12.65 16.69 25.01
C GLY A 18 -13.38 17.29 26.20
N LYS A 19 -12.72 18.16 26.95
CA LYS A 19 -13.36 19.24 27.71
C LYS A 19 -12.56 20.56 27.74
N GLU A 20 -11.33 20.62 27.24
CA GLU A 20 -10.49 21.84 27.34
C GLU A 20 -10.13 22.57 26.04
N SER A 21 -10.75 22.25 24.89
CA SER A 21 -10.36 22.86 23.61
C SER A 21 -11.42 23.74 22.93
N LEU A 22 -12.37 24.30 23.64
CA LEU A 22 -13.45 25.13 23.04
C LEU A 22 -12.96 26.43 22.36
N LEU A 23 -11.69 26.81 22.47
CA LEU A 23 -11.15 28.04 21.87
C LEU A 23 -10.12 27.83 20.74
N ARG A 24 -9.77 26.60 20.37
CA ARG A 24 -8.85 26.28 19.24
C ARG A 24 -9.49 25.53 18.08
N SER A 25 -10.79 25.42 18.00
CA SER A 25 -11.48 24.34 17.28
C SER A 25 -11.99 24.64 15.86
N SER A 26 -11.46 25.61 15.10
CA SER A 26 -12.02 25.84 13.76
C SER A 26 -11.34 25.06 12.62
N LEU A 27 -10.18 24.41 12.83
CA LEU A 27 -9.42 23.72 11.80
C LEU A 27 -9.08 22.25 12.06
N THR A 28 -9.29 21.74 13.25
CA THR A 28 -8.98 20.34 13.60
C THR A 28 -10.24 19.49 13.63
N THR A 29 -10.20 18.31 13.00
CA THR A 29 -11.27 17.31 13.14
C THR A 29 -11.05 16.55 14.45
N PRO A 30 -12.03 16.46 15.37
CA PRO A 30 -11.88 15.68 16.59
C PRO A 30 -11.64 14.21 16.24
N TYR A 31 -10.79 13.55 17.02
CA TYR A 31 -10.55 12.12 16.86
C TYR A 31 -11.85 11.34 17.09
N ASN A 32 -12.14 10.42 16.16
CA ASN A 32 -13.28 9.51 16.24
C ASN A 32 -12.76 8.07 16.19
N SER A 33 -12.82 7.37 17.32
CA SER A 33 -12.31 6.01 17.45
C SER A 33 -13.07 5.01 16.56
N ALA A 34 -14.40 5.14 16.45
CA ALA A 34 -15.20 4.27 15.60
C ALA A 34 -14.80 4.42 14.12
N HIS A 35 -14.58 5.65 13.64
CA HIS A 35 -14.09 5.92 12.29
C HIS A 35 -12.73 5.28 12.05
N HIS A 36 -11.80 5.40 13.02
CA HIS A 36 -10.47 4.82 12.93
C HIS A 36 -10.50 3.28 12.90
N TYR A 37 -11.21 2.64 13.82
CA TYR A 37 -11.31 1.18 13.83
C TYR A 37 -12.03 0.63 12.61
N TYR A 38 -13.04 1.34 12.09
CA TYR A 38 -13.69 0.98 10.85
C TYR A 38 -12.72 1.06 9.65
N ALA A 39 -11.86 2.09 9.60
CA ALA A 39 -10.82 2.21 8.58
C ALA A 39 -9.79 1.07 8.67
N LEU A 40 -9.37 0.69 9.89
CA LEU A 40 -8.49 -0.46 10.10
C LEU A 40 -9.13 -1.77 9.62
N LEU A 41 -10.42 -1.97 9.93
CA LEU A 41 -11.16 -3.15 9.45
C LEU A 41 -11.21 -3.20 7.92
N THR A 42 -11.47 -2.06 7.27
CA THR A 42 -11.49 -1.96 5.80
C THR A 42 -10.11 -2.28 5.22
N ALA A 43 -9.03 -1.76 5.79
CA ALA A 43 -7.66 -2.07 5.35
C ALA A 43 -7.30 -3.55 5.57
N PHE A 44 -7.72 -4.15 6.67
CA PHE A 44 -7.53 -5.57 6.93
C PHE A 44 -8.24 -6.45 5.88
N PHE A 45 -9.49 -6.17 5.58
CA PHE A 45 -10.23 -6.93 4.55
C PHE A 45 -9.68 -6.67 3.14
N ALA A 46 -9.20 -5.46 2.83
CA ALA A 46 -8.49 -5.19 1.58
C ALA A 46 -7.22 -6.07 1.45
N PHE A 47 -6.48 -6.29 2.53
CA PHE A 47 -5.34 -7.20 2.53
C PHE A 47 -5.77 -8.66 2.35
N LEU A 48 -6.83 -9.10 3.02
CA LEU A 48 -7.37 -10.46 2.85
C LEU A 48 -7.81 -10.74 1.40
N VAL A 49 -8.40 -9.75 0.72
CA VAL A 49 -8.75 -9.88 -0.72
C VAL A 49 -7.51 -10.12 -1.56
N ILE A 50 -6.38 -9.44 -1.29
CA ILE A 50 -5.12 -9.67 -2.01
C ILE A 50 -4.62 -11.11 -1.80
N ILE A 51 -4.64 -11.60 -0.57
CA ILE A 51 -4.26 -12.99 -0.25
C ILE A 51 -5.18 -13.98 -0.96
N ALA A 52 -6.49 -13.77 -0.90
CA ALA A 52 -7.47 -14.63 -1.55
C ALA A 52 -7.27 -14.65 -3.08
N GLY A 53 -7.05 -13.48 -3.71
CA GLY A 53 -6.74 -13.38 -5.14
C GLY A 53 -5.41 -14.04 -5.52
N ALA A 54 -4.41 -13.96 -4.64
CA ALA A 54 -3.15 -14.67 -4.83
C ALA A 54 -3.34 -16.20 -4.76
N LEU A 55 -4.22 -16.69 -3.86
CA LEU A 55 -4.60 -18.11 -3.80
C LEU A 55 -5.32 -18.57 -5.08
N VAL A 56 -6.26 -17.76 -5.59
CA VAL A 56 -6.93 -18.05 -6.87
C VAL A 56 -5.91 -18.27 -7.98
N THR A 57 -5.00 -17.32 -8.17
CA THR A 57 -4.01 -17.41 -9.26
C THR A 57 -3.00 -18.54 -9.04
N SER A 58 -2.56 -18.79 -7.80
CA SER A 58 -1.56 -19.83 -7.49
C SER A 58 -2.13 -21.25 -7.60
N ASN A 59 -3.46 -21.41 -7.48
CA ASN A 59 -4.15 -22.69 -7.68
C ASN A 59 -4.77 -22.81 -9.07
N GLU A 60 -4.46 -21.88 -10.01
CA GLU A 60 -5.01 -21.85 -11.37
C GLU A 60 -6.56 -21.85 -11.41
N ALA A 61 -7.17 -21.27 -10.37
CA ALA A 61 -8.62 -21.33 -10.12
C ALA A 61 -9.39 -20.13 -10.72
N GLY A 62 -8.74 -19.25 -11.50
CA GLY A 62 -9.36 -18.00 -11.97
C GLY A 62 -10.48 -18.14 -12.99
N LEU A 63 -10.75 -19.34 -13.48
CA LEU A 63 -11.87 -19.70 -14.38
C LEU A 63 -12.70 -20.88 -13.84
N ALA A 64 -12.63 -21.14 -12.54
CA ALA A 64 -13.41 -22.21 -11.93
C ALA A 64 -14.93 -21.89 -11.92
N ILE A 65 -15.30 -20.60 -12.02
CA ILE A 65 -16.66 -20.11 -12.13
C ILE A 65 -16.77 -19.29 -13.43
N PRO A 66 -17.54 -19.77 -14.43
CA PRO A 66 -17.51 -19.22 -15.79
C PRO A 66 -18.26 -17.90 -15.97
N ASP A 67 -19.10 -17.50 -15.01
CA ASP A 67 -20.02 -16.38 -15.11
C ASP A 67 -19.78 -15.32 -14.03
N TRP A 68 -20.34 -14.13 -14.24
CA TRP A 68 -20.29 -13.00 -13.33
C TRP A 68 -21.52 -12.10 -13.54
N PRO A 69 -22.20 -11.56 -12.51
CA PRO A 69 -21.88 -11.64 -11.07
C PRO A 69 -22.37 -12.92 -10.40
N THR A 70 -23.11 -13.75 -11.11
CA THR A 70 -23.62 -15.05 -10.66
C THR A 70 -22.50 -16.09 -10.54
N SER A 71 -22.83 -17.25 -10.00
CA SER A 71 -22.00 -18.44 -9.95
C SER A 71 -22.82 -19.61 -10.49
N PHE A 72 -22.42 -20.13 -11.66
CA PHE A 72 -23.19 -21.16 -12.40
C PHE A 72 -24.64 -20.72 -12.68
N HIS A 73 -24.80 -19.47 -13.14
CA HIS A 73 -26.08 -18.81 -13.49
C HIS A 73 -27.08 -18.67 -12.33
N THR A 74 -26.59 -18.77 -11.07
CA THR A 74 -27.41 -18.63 -9.87
C THR A 74 -26.70 -17.76 -8.82
N PHE A 75 -27.46 -17.17 -7.89
CA PHE A 75 -26.95 -16.50 -6.69
C PHE A 75 -26.84 -17.46 -5.50
N ARG A 76 -27.12 -18.74 -5.66
CA ARG A 76 -26.92 -19.72 -4.62
C ARG A 76 -25.44 -20.01 -4.43
N MET A 77 -25.07 -20.37 -3.19
CA MET A 77 -23.70 -20.80 -2.88
C MET A 77 -23.39 -22.09 -3.64
N PRO A 78 -22.33 -22.12 -4.46
CA PRO A 78 -21.92 -23.34 -5.15
C PRO A 78 -21.25 -24.33 -4.20
N HIS A 79 -21.05 -25.58 -4.67
CA HIS A 79 -20.24 -26.54 -3.93
C HIS A 79 -18.78 -26.05 -3.82
N MET A 80 -18.33 -25.83 -2.59
CA MET A 80 -17.01 -25.24 -2.24
C MET A 80 -15.91 -26.29 -2.32
N VAL A 81 -15.60 -26.79 -3.53
CA VAL A 81 -14.56 -27.79 -3.76
C VAL A 81 -13.57 -27.34 -4.85
N GLY A 82 -12.32 -27.74 -4.73
CA GLY A 82 -11.27 -27.45 -5.70
C GLY A 82 -11.13 -25.96 -6.00
N GLY A 83 -11.04 -25.60 -7.29
CA GLY A 83 -10.89 -24.22 -7.74
C GLY A 83 -12.05 -23.31 -7.34
N VAL A 84 -13.28 -23.84 -7.25
CA VAL A 84 -14.47 -23.07 -6.86
C VAL A 84 -14.34 -22.50 -5.44
N LEU A 85 -13.71 -23.24 -4.51
CA LEU A 85 -13.46 -22.76 -3.16
C LEU A 85 -12.64 -21.47 -3.16
N TYR A 86 -11.57 -21.42 -3.95
CA TYR A 86 -10.69 -20.26 -4.02
C TYR A 86 -11.36 -19.07 -4.72
N GLU A 87 -11.95 -19.29 -5.88
CA GLU A 87 -12.56 -18.22 -6.67
C GLU A 87 -13.81 -17.65 -5.99
N TYR A 88 -14.73 -18.50 -5.52
CA TYR A 88 -15.93 -18.02 -4.82
C TYR A 88 -15.57 -17.37 -3.48
N GLY A 89 -14.63 -17.94 -2.72
CA GLY A 89 -14.13 -17.36 -1.49
C GLY A 89 -13.55 -15.96 -1.71
N HIS A 90 -12.75 -15.77 -2.77
CA HIS A 90 -12.24 -14.45 -3.17
C HIS A 90 -13.39 -13.48 -3.49
N ARG A 91 -14.38 -13.90 -4.27
CA ARG A 91 -15.56 -13.07 -4.61
C ARG A 91 -16.34 -12.64 -3.36
N MET A 92 -16.53 -13.54 -2.41
CA MET A 92 -17.24 -13.26 -1.15
C MET A 92 -16.49 -12.22 -0.30
N ILE A 93 -15.18 -12.40 -0.09
CA ILE A 93 -14.35 -11.46 0.65
C ILE A 93 -14.31 -10.10 -0.07
N ALA A 94 -14.21 -10.09 -1.40
CA ALA A 94 -14.23 -8.88 -2.20
C ALA A 94 -15.57 -8.14 -2.08
N GLY A 95 -16.70 -8.85 -2.17
CA GLY A 95 -18.04 -8.28 -1.99
C GLY A 95 -18.20 -7.63 -0.60
N PHE A 96 -17.75 -8.32 0.45
CA PHE A 96 -17.76 -7.76 1.80
C PHE A 96 -16.87 -6.52 1.92
N THR A 97 -15.70 -6.53 1.27
CA THR A 97 -14.79 -5.37 1.23
C THR A 97 -15.41 -4.17 0.52
N ILE A 98 -16.19 -4.39 -0.54
CA ILE A 98 -16.96 -3.33 -1.21
C ILE A 98 -17.95 -2.70 -0.22
N LEU A 99 -18.71 -3.50 0.54
CA LEU A 99 -19.65 -3.00 1.53
C LEU A 99 -18.94 -2.18 2.63
N LEU A 100 -17.79 -2.67 3.13
CA LEU A 100 -16.96 -1.91 4.07
C LEU A 100 -16.47 -0.58 3.47
N THR A 101 -16.14 -0.57 2.17
CA THR A 101 -15.66 0.64 1.49
C THR A 101 -16.77 1.67 1.30
N VAL A 102 -17.99 1.25 1.01
CA VAL A 102 -19.17 2.12 1.03
C VAL A 102 -19.35 2.72 2.41
N GLY A 103 -19.33 1.88 3.45
CA GLY A 103 -19.50 2.32 4.84
C GLY A 103 -18.43 3.32 5.27
N ILE A 104 -17.13 3.07 4.98
CA ILE A 104 -16.06 4.01 5.35
C ILE A 104 -16.18 5.34 4.60
N ALA A 105 -16.64 5.33 3.34
CA ALA A 105 -16.90 6.56 2.60
C ALA A 105 -18.02 7.39 3.24
N VAL A 106 -19.13 6.75 3.60
CA VAL A 106 -20.27 7.39 4.30
C VAL A 106 -19.82 7.94 5.65
N VAL A 107 -19.16 7.13 6.48
CA VAL A 107 -18.67 7.54 7.81
C VAL A 107 -17.70 8.72 7.67
N THR A 108 -16.75 8.66 6.72
CA THR A 108 -15.80 9.76 6.49
C THR A 108 -16.52 11.06 6.12
N VAL A 109 -17.54 11.02 5.27
CA VAL A 109 -18.33 12.22 4.92
C VAL A 109 -19.08 12.77 6.13
N ALA A 110 -19.61 11.89 6.98
CA ALA A 110 -20.41 12.28 8.13
C ALA A 110 -19.57 12.90 9.27
N VAL A 111 -18.39 12.33 9.57
CA VAL A 111 -17.63 12.70 10.78
C VAL A 111 -16.35 13.50 10.51
N ASP A 112 -15.76 13.41 9.30
CA ASP A 112 -14.51 14.10 9.00
C ASP A 112 -14.75 15.41 8.25
N LYS A 113 -14.34 16.54 8.85
CA LYS A 113 -14.50 17.87 8.26
C LYS A 113 -13.46 18.19 7.19
N ARG A 114 -12.37 17.41 7.10
CA ARG A 114 -11.28 17.63 6.15
C ARG A 114 -11.73 17.27 4.73
N ARG A 115 -11.86 18.26 3.86
CA ARG A 115 -12.34 18.08 2.47
C ARG A 115 -11.47 17.09 1.67
N TRP A 116 -10.15 17.12 1.89
CA TRP A 116 -9.22 16.22 1.23
C TRP A 116 -9.39 14.77 1.70
N MET A 117 -9.76 14.54 2.96
CA MET A 117 -10.02 13.21 3.51
C MET A 117 -11.28 12.59 2.90
N ARG A 118 -12.34 13.40 2.71
CA ARG A 118 -13.56 12.99 2.00
C ARG A 118 -13.24 12.64 0.53
N LYS A 119 -12.40 13.45 -0.15
CA LYS A 119 -11.94 13.13 -1.51
C LYS A 119 -11.18 11.80 -1.55
N LEU A 120 -10.29 11.54 -0.58
CA LEU A 120 -9.55 10.29 -0.51
C LEU A 120 -10.49 9.08 -0.33
N ALA A 121 -11.52 9.19 0.52
CA ALA A 121 -12.52 8.14 0.68
C ALA A 121 -13.31 7.88 -0.61
N PHE A 122 -13.68 8.92 -1.35
CA PHE A 122 -14.33 8.78 -2.66
C PHE A 122 -13.39 8.18 -3.72
N ILE A 123 -12.11 8.52 -3.72
CA ILE A 123 -11.11 7.89 -4.60
C ILE A 123 -11.01 6.40 -4.27
N GLY A 124 -10.98 6.02 -2.97
CA GLY A 124 -11.00 4.63 -2.54
C GLY A 124 -12.25 3.89 -3.05
N PHE A 125 -13.43 4.50 -2.93
CA PHE A 125 -14.68 3.95 -3.44
C PHE A 125 -14.65 3.78 -4.96
N ALA A 126 -14.22 4.79 -5.71
CA ALA A 126 -14.09 4.68 -7.17
C ALA A 126 -13.08 3.58 -7.58
N THR A 127 -11.95 3.47 -6.84
CA THR A 127 -10.93 2.48 -7.10
C THR A 127 -11.46 1.05 -6.92
N ILE A 128 -12.26 0.77 -5.88
CA ILE A 128 -12.81 -0.58 -5.67
C ILE A 128 -13.90 -0.91 -6.70
N LEU A 129 -14.64 0.06 -7.23
CA LEU A 129 -15.57 -0.15 -8.33
C LEU A 129 -14.83 -0.52 -9.63
N ILE A 130 -13.75 0.21 -9.94
CA ILE A 130 -12.87 -0.13 -11.07
C ILE A 130 -12.30 -1.53 -10.90
N GLN A 131 -11.90 -1.89 -9.67
CA GLN A 131 -11.40 -3.23 -9.33
C GLN A 131 -12.43 -4.33 -9.60
N ALA A 132 -13.70 -4.11 -9.25
CA ALA A 132 -14.78 -5.06 -9.52
C ALA A 132 -15.04 -5.24 -11.04
N ILE A 133 -14.99 -4.12 -11.77
CA ILE A 133 -15.13 -4.15 -13.26
C ILE A 133 -13.95 -4.91 -13.88
N LEU A 134 -12.70 -4.63 -13.45
CA LEU A 134 -11.52 -5.35 -13.94
C LEU A 134 -11.59 -6.84 -13.62
N GLY A 135 -12.06 -7.21 -12.42
CA GLY A 135 -12.28 -8.60 -12.04
C GLY A 135 -13.28 -9.32 -12.97
N ARG A 136 -14.39 -8.66 -13.32
CA ARG A 136 -15.31 -9.16 -14.33
C ARG A 136 -14.64 -9.36 -15.69
N VAL A 137 -13.95 -8.31 -16.18
CA VAL A 137 -13.28 -8.34 -17.49
C VAL A 137 -12.22 -9.45 -17.54
N THR A 138 -11.51 -9.69 -16.43
CA THR A 138 -10.52 -10.76 -16.30
C THR A 138 -11.16 -12.14 -16.55
N VAL A 139 -12.27 -12.44 -15.88
CA VAL A 139 -12.97 -13.74 -16.04
C VAL A 139 -13.60 -13.88 -17.41
N MET A 140 -14.36 -12.86 -17.85
CA MET A 140 -15.13 -12.91 -19.11
C MET A 140 -14.25 -12.97 -20.37
N ASN A 141 -12.97 -12.57 -20.28
CA ASN A 141 -12.02 -12.60 -21.39
C ASN A 141 -10.91 -13.66 -21.21
N LEU A 142 -11.14 -14.67 -20.36
CA LEU A 142 -10.22 -15.81 -20.19
C LEU A 142 -8.82 -15.40 -19.71
N LEU A 143 -8.75 -14.52 -18.71
CA LEU A 143 -7.55 -14.11 -17.99
C LEU A 143 -6.45 -13.43 -18.88
N PRO A 144 -6.76 -12.36 -19.67
CA PRO A 144 -5.72 -11.70 -20.44
C PRO A 144 -4.60 -11.16 -19.52
N PRO A 145 -3.32 -11.37 -19.83
CA PRO A 145 -2.21 -10.98 -18.94
C PRO A 145 -2.21 -9.51 -18.55
N ALA A 146 -2.45 -8.60 -19.50
CA ALA A 146 -2.48 -7.16 -19.25
C ALA A 146 -3.64 -6.76 -18.31
N VAL A 147 -4.84 -7.32 -18.52
CA VAL A 147 -6.02 -7.04 -17.69
C VAL A 147 -5.86 -7.61 -16.29
N SER A 148 -5.37 -8.86 -16.19
CA SER A 148 -5.10 -9.52 -14.91
C SER A 148 -4.03 -8.76 -14.11
N THR A 149 -3.00 -8.24 -14.78
CA THR A 149 -1.98 -7.37 -14.18
C THR A 149 -2.55 -6.04 -13.73
N ALA A 150 -3.38 -5.38 -14.55
CA ALA A 150 -4.06 -4.14 -14.18
C ALA A 150 -4.98 -4.35 -12.97
N HIS A 151 -5.72 -5.47 -12.91
CA HIS A 151 -6.52 -5.86 -11.76
C HIS A 151 -5.65 -5.99 -10.49
N ALA A 152 -4.49 -6.64 -10.57
CA ALA A 152 -3.57 -6.75 -9.44
C ALA A 152 -3.02 -5.37 -8.99
N ILE A 153 -2.66 -4.47 -9.93
CA ILE A 153 -2.16 -3.12 -9.63
C ILE A 153 -3.23 -2.27 -8.95
N VAL A 154 -4.44 -2.25 -9.50
CA VAL A 154 -5.56 -1.46 -8.93
C VAL A 154 -5.96 -2.01 -7.55
N GLY A 155 -5.93 -3.34 -7.36
CA GLY A 155 -6.19 -3.97 -6.05
C GLY A 155 -5.18 -3.56 -4.97
N GLN A 156 -3.89 -3.56 -5.29
CA GLN A 156 -2.87 -3.09 -4.35
C GLN A 156 -2.91 -1.57 -4.15
N THR A 157 -3.29 -0.80 -5.16
CA THR A 157 -3.53 0.65 -5.02
C THR A 157 -4.69 0.91 -4.06
N PHE A 158 -5.80 0.16 -4.19
CA PHE A 158 -6.91 0.25 -3.25
C PHE A 158 -6.48 -0.08 -1.81
N PHE A 159 -5.68 -1.13 -1.62
CA PHE A 159 -5.13 -1.46 -0.31
C PHE A 159 -4.28 -0.32 0.27
N CYS A 160 -3.40 0.30 -0.53
CA CYS A 160 -2.61 1.46 -0.11
C CYS A 160 -3.51 2.65 0.29
N ILE A 161 -4.61 2.90 -0.43
CA ILE A 161 -5.58 3.94 -0.07
C ILE A 161 -6.27 3.61 1.26
N ALA A 162 -6.70 2.36 1.47
CA ALA A 162 -7.31 1.93 2.72
C ALA A 162 -6.34 2.07 3.91
N VAL A 163 -5.06 1.70 3.75
CA VAL A 163 -4.00 1.91 4.75
C VAL A 163 -3.77 3.39 5.00
N ALA A 164 -3.77 4.24 3.96
CA ALA A 164 -3.64 5.69 4.11
C ALA A 164 -4.82 6.28 4.89
N ILE A 165 -6.07 5.85 4.64
CA ILE A 165 -7.25 6.27 5.39
C ILE A 165 -7.10 5.84 6.86
N ALA A 166 -6.74 4.58 7.13
CA ALA A 166 -6.53 4.08 8.48
C ALA A 166 -5.43 4.86 9.22
N LEU A 167 -4.31 5.16 8.55
CA LEU A 167 -3.24 5.99 9.11
C LEU A 167 -3.73 7.39 9.46
N LEU A 168 -4.41 8.06 8.54
CA LEU A 168 -4.80 9.47 8.64
C LEU A 168 -6.01 9.72 9.54
N THR A 169 -6.74 8.68 9.93
CA THR A 169 -7.81 8.71 10.94
C THR A 169 -7.30 8.46 12.36
N ALA A 170 -6.05 7.99 12.53
CA ALA A 170 -5.48 7.78 13.86
C ALA A 170 -5.34 9.10 14.64
N CYS A 171 -5.45 9.04 15.97
CA CYS A 171 -5.47 10.19 16.88
C CYS A 171 -4.35 11.20 16.59
N ARG A 172 -3.10 10.73 16.42
CA ARG A 172 -1.94 11.57 16.13
C ARG A 172 -2.01 12.36 14.80
N TYR A 173 -2.97 12.06 13.93
CA TYR A 173 -3.09 12.69 12.61
C TYR A 173 -4.29 13.62 12.46
N THR A 174 -5.11 13.72 13.50
CA THR A 174 -6.28 14.63 13.53
C THR A 174 -5.90 16.06 13.94
N GLY A 175 -4.74 16.24 14.62
CA GLY A 175 -4.21 17.54 15.03
C GLY A 175 -3.28 18.20 14.01
N GLU A 176 -2.82 19.41 14.32
CA GLU A 176 -1.79 20.11 13.54
C GLU A 176 -0.45 19.35 13.58
N VAL A 177 0.19 19.29 12.42
CA VAL A 177 1.52 18.65 12.29
C VAL A 177 2.59 19.70 12.46
N GLN A 178 3.40 19.58 13.53
CA GLN A 178 4.64 20.35 13.61
C GLN A 178 5.66 19.77 12.62
N LYS A 179 6.08 20.56 11.64
CA LYS A 179 7.19 20.24 10.76
C LYS A 179 8.48 20.37 11.57
N THR A 180 9.05 19.23 11.94
CA THR A 180 10.13 19.19 12.93
C THR A 180 11.51 18.95 12.35
N ALA A 181 11.60 18.52 11.08
CA ALA A 181 12.88 18.18 10.46
C ALA A 181 13.11 18.95 9.16
N VAL A 182 14.29 19.52 8.98
CA VAL A 182 14.69 20.22 7.77
C VAL A 182 15.58 19.31 6.93
N ASP A 183 15.16 18.98 5.69
CA ASP A 183 16.00 18.23 4.75
C ASP A 183 16.74 19.16 3.79
N ARG A 184 18.07 19.23 3.95
CA ARG A 184 18.98 19.99 3.06
C ARG A 184 19.73 19.11 2.07
N ARG A 185 19.44 17.81 2.03
CA ARG A 185 20.19 16.84 1.24
C ARG A 185 19.54 16.61 -0.13
N LYS A 186 20.37 16.31 -1.13
CA LYS A 186 19.92 15.96 -2.48
C LYS A 186 20.22 14.47 -2.75
N PRO A 187 19.29 13.71 -3.31
CA PRO A 187 17.88 14.05 -3.51
C PRO A 187 17.16 14.23 -2.15
N SER A 188 16.04 14.99 -2.13
CA SER A 188 15.27 15.19 -0.90
C SER A 188 14.66 13.87 -0.41
N LEU A 189 14.37 13.77 0.90
CA LEU A 189 13.71 12.58 1.46
C LEU A 189 12.34 12.32 0.78
N ILE A 190 11.60 13.38 0.48
CA ILE A 190 10.33 13.26 -0.25
C ILE A 190 10.55 12.64 -1.62
N ALA A 191 11.57 13.09 -2.37
CA ALA A 191 11.89 12.52 -3.68
C ALA A 191 12.30 11.05 -3.58
N LEU A 192 13.10 10.66 -2.57
CA LEU A 192 13.49 9.26 -2.35
C LEU A 192 12.30 8.37 -1.98
N THR A 193 11.39 8.85 -1.14
CA THR A 193 10.21 8.07 -0.77
C THR A 193 9.25 7.92 -1.95
N LEU A 194 9.06 8.94 -2.77
CA LEU A 194 8.26 8.85 -4.00
C LEU A 194 8.93 7.92 -5.04
N LEU A 195 10.26 7.97 -5.17
CA LEU A 195 11.00 7.03 -6.02
C LEU A 195 10.82 5.58 -5.52
N SER A 196 10.84 5.35 -4.20
CA SER A 196 10.60 4.03 -3.60
C SER A 196 9.22 3.48 -3.99
N VAL A 197 8.18 4.31 -3.93
CA VAL A 197 6.83 3.95 -4.36
C VAL A 197 6.79 3.66 -5.86
N LEU A 198 7.43 4.49 -6.68
CA LEU A 198 7.46 4.33 -8.14
C LEU A 198 8.12 3.01 -8.56
N VAL A 199 9.31 2.71 -8.03
CA VAL A 199 10.03 1.47 -8.41
C VAL A 199 9.29 0.22 -7.94
N LEU A 200 8.52 0.31 -6.83
CA LEU A 200 7.64 -0.77 -6.38
C LEU A 200 6.43 -0.97 -7.30
N TYR A 201 5.84 0.09 -7.84
CA TYR A 201 4.77 -0.05 -8.85
C TYR A 201 5.31 -0.66 -10.15
N VAL A 202 6.51 -0.28 -10.59
CA VAL A 202 7.17 -0.94 -11.73
C VAL A 202 7.40 -2.43 -11.43
N GLN A 203 7.90 -2.75 -10.22
CA GLN A 203 8.10 -4.13 -9.78
C GLN A 203 6.80 -4.94 -9.77
N LEU A 204 5.71 -4.34 -9.30
CA LEU A 204 4.38 -4.95 -9.29
C LEU A 204 3.87 -5.22 -10.70
N ALA A 205 4.04 -4.27 -11.62
CA ALA A 205 3.64 -4.44 -13.02
C ALA A 205 4.42 -5.57 -13.70
N LEU A 206 5.76 -5.58 -13.55
CA LEU A 206 6.61 -6.62 -14.12
C LEU A 206 6.31 -8.00 -13.53
N GLY A 207 6.11 -8.06 -12.20
CA GLY A 207 5.73 -9.30 -11.52
C GLY A 207 4.35 -9.80 -11.91
N GLY A 208 3.38 -8.90 -12.10
CA GLY A 208 2.04 -9.21 -12.59
C GLY A 208 2.08 -9.77 -14.01
N MET A 209 2.79 -9.11 -14.93
CA MET A 209 2.96 -9.58 -16.31
C MET A 209 3.63 -10.96 -16.36
N PHE A 210 4.70 -11.18 -15.58
CA PHE A 210 5.31 -12.50 -15.46
C PHE A 210 4.33 -13.54 -14.89
N ARG A 211 3.64 -13.21 -13.82
CA ARG A 211 2.71 -14.12 -13.13
C ARG A 211 1.57 -14.60 -14.03
N HIS A 212 1.06 -13.73 -14.89
CA HIS A 212 -0.05 -13.99 -15.81
C HIS A 212 0.42 -14.43 -17.21
N GLY A 213 1.70 -14.73 -17.40
CA GLY A 213 2.24 -15.27 -18.67
C GLY A 213 2.40 -14.24 -19.79
N GLY A 214 2.34 -12.94 -19.48
CA GLY A 214 2.52 -11.87 -20.46
C GLY A 214 3.95 -11.49 -20.75
N MET A 215 4.91 -11.93 -19.93
CA MET A 215 6.36 -11.73 -20.15
C MET A 215 7.17 -12.75 -19.34
N SER A 216 8.45 -12.85 -19.66
CA SER A 216 9.42 -13.70 -18.97
C SER A 216 9.86 -13.07 -17.62
N TRP A 217 10.52 -13.82 -16.78
CA TRP A 217 10.86 -13.47 -15.39
C TRP A 217 12.02 -12.46 -15.25
N GLU A 218 12.87 -12.32 -16.27
CA GLU A 218 14.15 -11.59 -16.19
C GLU A 218 13.95 -10.13 -15.82
N ALA A 219 12.98 -9.45 -16.47
CA ALA A 219 12.72 -8.04 -16.20
C ALA A 219 12.29 -7.79 -14.74
N HIS A 220 11.49 -8.71 -14.19
CA HIS A 220 11.06 -8.65 -12.78
C HIS A 220 12.26 -8.83 -11.83
N VAL A 221 13.17 -9.77 -12.11
CA VAL A 221 14.36 -10.03 -11.30
C VAL A 221 15.35 -8.87 -11.40
N PHE A 222 15.60 -8.33 -12.60
CA PHE A 222 16.47 -7.15 -12.77
C PHE A 222 15.94 -5.94 -12.00
N ASN A 223 14.63 -5.65 -12.10
CA ASN A 223 14.06 -4.53 -11.36
C ASN A 223 14.07 -4.76 -9.85
N ALA A 224 14.07 -6.01 -9.36
CA ALA A 224 14.20 -6.31 -7.94
C ALA A 224 15.52 -5.78 -7.35
N ILE A 225 16.60 -5.76 -8.14
CA ILE A 225 17.89 -5.18 -7.73
C ILE A 225 17.74 -3.65 -7.56
N VAL A 226 17.08 -2.98 -8.51
CA VAL A 226 16.82 -1.53 -8.42
C VAL A 226 15.97 -1.22 -7.19
N VAL A 227 14.91 -2.00 -6.95
CA VAL A 227 14.07 -1.89 -5.76
C VAL A 227 14.90 -2.05 -4.48
N ALA A 228 15.74 -3.10 -4.40
CA ALA A 228 16.59 -3.34 -3.24
C ALA A 228 17.52 -2.15 -2.94
N ILE A 229 18.16 -1.59 -3.97
CA ILE A 229 19.05 -0.43 -3.84
C ILE A 229 18.27 0.79 -3.36
N VAL A 230 17.16 1.15 -4.01
CA VAL A 230 16.41 2.38 -3.72
C VAL A 230 15.77 2.31 -2.32
N LEU A 231 15.17 1.19 -1.94
CA LEU A 231 14.51 1.05 -0.64
C LEU A 231 15.52 1.00 0.51
N THR A 232 16.66 0.32 0.30
CA THR A 232 17.75 0.32 1.28
C THR A 232 18.32 1.73 1.45
N TRP A 233 18.60 2.44 0.36
CA TRP A 233 19.06 3.82 0.42
C TRP A 233 18.08 4.72 1.17
N THR A 234 16.77 4.64 0.85
CA THR A 234 15.73 5.41 1.53
C THR A 234 15.68 5.09 3.03
N SER A 235 15.68 3.79 3.39
CA SER A 235 15.64 3.35 4.80
C SER A 235 16.88 3.79 5.58
N VAL A 236 18.08 3.58 5.03
CA VAL A 236 19.34 3.99 5.64
C VAL A 236 19.37 5.51 5.81
N ARG A 237 18.89 6.27 4.82
CA ARG A 237 18.78 7.73 4.91
C ARG A 237 17.92 8.16 6.09
N VAL A 238 16.74 7.51 6.29
CA VAL A 238 15.87 7.80 7.43
C VAL A 238 16.54 7.43 8.75
N LEU A 239 17.11 6.24 8.84
CA LEU A 239 17.72 5.73 10.07
C LEU A 239 18.97 6.51 10.49
N SER A 240 19.72 7.07 9.52
CA SER A 240 20.93 7.87 9.81
C SER A 240 20.64 9.32 10.19
N TYR A 241 19.54 9.91 9.69
CA TYR A 241 19.34 11.37 9.82
C TYR A 241 18.01 11.77 10.47
N TYR A 242 17.07 10.82 10.64
CA TYR A 242 15.73 11.06 11.18
C TYR A 242 15.33 10.00 12.20
N SER A 243 16.32 9.35 12.85
CA SER A 243 16.11 8.27 13.83
C SER A 243 15.28 8.70 15.03
N ASP A 244 15.33 9.99 15.40
CA ASP A 244 14.60 10.55 16.54
C ASP A 244 13.11 10.73 16.26
N LEU A 245 12.70 10.67 14.97
CA LEU A 245 11.33 10.79 14.56
C LEU A 245 10.69 9.41 14.38
N ASP A 246 10.02 8.91 15.41
CA ASP A 246 9.29 7.61 15.35
C ASP A 246 8.36 7.49 14.16
N ALA A 247 7.77 8.60 13.72
CA ALA A 247 6.88 8.65 12.56
C ALA A 247 7.59 8.25 11.25
N LEU A 248 8.89 8.47 11.13
CA LEU A 248 9.72 8.09 9.98
C LEU A 248 10.48 6.78 10.25
N ARG A 249 11.04 6.64 11.46
CA ARG A 249 11.86 5.49 11.82
C ARG A 249 11.13 4.17 11.72
N ARG A 250 9.93 4.07 12.32
CA ARG A 250 9.14 2.81 12.33
C ARG A 250 8.78 2.32 10.94
N PRO A 251 8.20 3.13 10.03
CA PRO A 251 7.91 2.66 8.67
C PRO A 251 9.18 2.37 7.87
N ALA A 252 10.32 3.05 8.12
CA ALA A 252 11.59 2.74 7.46
C ALA A 252 12.16 1.38 7.88
N ILE A 253 12.11 1.04 9.18
CA ILE A 253 12.49 -0.29 9.69
C ILE A 253 11.55 -1.35 9.11
N MET A 254 10.25 -1.11 9.14
CA MET A 254 9.26 -2.04 8.58
C MET A 254 9.50 -2.27 7.07
N MET A 255 9.75 -1.21 6.30
CA MET A 255 10.06 -1.30 4.88
C MET A 255 11.32 -2.13 4.62
N LEU A 256 12.39 -1.93 5.40
CA LEU A 256 13.63 -2.70 5.26
C LEU A 256 13.44 -4.18 5.63
N SER A 257 12.71 -4.48 6.72
CA SER A 257 12.40 -5.85 7.14
C SER A 257 11.54 -6.58 6.12
N LEU A 258 10.53 -5.89 5.59
CA LEU A 258 9.66 -6.45 4.53
C LEU A 258 10.42 -6.64 3.22
N LEU A 259 11.38 -5.76 2.89
CA LEU A 259 12.26 -5.92 1.73
C LEU A 259 13.08 -7.21 1.86
N MET A 260 13.69 -7.48 3.01
CA MET A 260 14.47 -8.71 3.22
C MET A 260 13.57 -9.94 3.08
N ALA A 261 12.42 -9.95 3.72
CA ALA A 261 11.45 -11.04 3.58
C ALA A 261 11.00 -11.23 2.11
N GLN A 262 10.76 -10.13 1.40
CA GLN A 262 10.34 -10.14 -0.01
C GLN A 262 11.40 -10.75 -0.94
N LEU A 263 12.67 -10.44 -0.72
CA LEU A 263 13.78 -11.02 -1.51
C LEU A 263 13.91 -12.52 -1.23
N CYS A 264 13.84 -12.95 0.03
CA CYS A 264 13.86 -14.37 0.39
C CYS A 264 12.66 -15.13 -0.22
N LEU A 265 11.45 -14.60 -0.07
CA LEU A 265 10.24 -15.22 -0.61
C LEU A 265 10.26 -15.22 -2.15
N GLY A 266 10.79 -14.15 -2.78
CA GLY A 266 10.96 -14.08 -4.22
C GLY A 266 11.91 -15.16 -4.75
N PHE A 267 13.03 -15.39 -4.05
CA PHE A 267 13.98 -16.46 -4.39
C PHE A 267 13.32 -17.85 -4.24
N ILE A 268 12.60 -18.10 -3.14
CA ILE A 268 11.89 -19.38 -2.94
C ILE A 268 10.81 -19.57 -4.02
N SER A 269 10.06 -18.52 -4.34
CA SER A 269 9.05 -18.56 -5.41
C SER A 269 9.65 -18.81 -6.77
N PHE A 270 10.83 -18.25 -7.05
CA PHE A 270 11.57 -18.51 -8.29
C PHE A 270 12.00 -19.98 -8.38
N LEU A 271 12.58 -20.52 -7.31
CA LEU A 271 12.98 -21.93 -7.29
C LEU A 271 11.77 -22.86 -7.48
N THR A 272 10.68 -22.62 -6.77
CA THR A 272 9.51 -23.50 -6.79
C THR A 272 8.69 -23.39 -8.08
N LYS A 273 8.61 -22.20 -8.70
CA LYS A 273 7.80 -21.97 -9.90
C LYS A 273 8.62 -22.14 -11.19
N VAL A 274 9.85 -21.62 -11.25
CA VAL A 274 10.64 -21.57 -12.49
C VAL A 274 11.58 -22.77 -12.60
N VAL A 275 12.29 -23.09 -11.52
CA VAL A 275 13.33 -24.15 -11.57
C VAL A 275 12.71 -25.54 -11.41
N TRP A 276 11.81 -25.71 -10.43
CA TRP A 276 11.22 -27.02 -10.09
C TRP A 276 9.83 -27.23 -10.65
N GLY A 277 9.06 -26.14 -10.92
CA GLY A 277 7.65 -26.20 -11.31
C GLY A 277 7.39 -26.78 -12.71
N GLN A 278 8.40 -26.89 -13.57
CA GLN A 278 8.24 -27.42 -14.93
C GLN A 278 8.12 -28.96 -15.01
N LYS A 279 8.18 -29.67 -13.88
CA LYS A 279 8.26 -31.13 -13.84
C LYS A 279 6.96 -31.86 -13.46
N GLY A 280 5.83 -31.17 -13.26
CA GLY A 280 4.59 -31.83 -12.83
C GLY A 280 3.31 -31.11 -13.28
N ALA A 281 2.27 -31.91 -13.51
CA ALA A 281 0.94 -31.44 -13.95
C ALA A 281 0.07 -30.87 -12.83
N GLN A 282 0.54 -30.86 -11.57
CA GLN A 282 -0.22 -30.35 -10.41
C GLN A 282 0.54 -29.25 -9.70
N THR A 283 -0.20 -28.23 -9.22
CA THR A 283 0.34 -27.14 -8.39
C THR A 283 0.85 -27.71 -7.05
N GLN A 284 2.15 -27.55 -6.80
CA GLN A 284 2.74 -28.05 -5.55
C GLN A 284 2.43 -27.07 -4.40
N PRO A 285 2.07 -27.57 -3.20
CA PRO A 285 1.75 -26.72 -2.05
C PRO A 285 2.83 -25.68 -1.73
N MET A 286 4.11 -26.05 -1.84
CA MET A 286 5.22 -25.14 -1.58
C MET A 286 5.25 -23.97 -2.59
N MET A 287 4.94 -24.20 -3.86
CA MET A 287 4.83 -23.14 -4.88
C MET A 287 3.64 -22.22 -4.55
N VAL A 288 2.50 -22.78 -4.20
CA VAL A 288 1.31 -21.99 -3.83
C VAL A 288 1.62 -21.08 -2.66
N TRP A 289 2.10 -21.62 -1.56
CA TRP A 289 2.34 -20.83 -0.35
C TRP A 289 3.46 -19.82 -0.50
N SER A 290 4.57 -20.16 -1.18
CA SER A 290 5.66 -19.21 -1.42
C SER A 290 5.22 -18.04 -2.30
N THR A 291 4.47 -18.30 -3.38
CA THR A 291 3.98 -17.24 -4.27
C THR A 291 2.90 -16.37 -3.60
N VAL A 292 2.01 -16.96 -2.81
CA VAL A 292 1.01 -16.21 -2.03
C VAL A 292 1.68 -15.32 -0.99
N ALA A 293 2.63 -15.87 -0.22
CA ALA A 293 3.39 -15.12 0.77
C ALA A 293 4.20 -13.98 0.12
N HIS A 294 4.82 -14.23 -1.04
CA HIS A 294 5.53 -13.21 -1.81
C HIS A 294 4.61 -12.05 -2.24
N VAL A 295 3.42 -12.35 -2.75
CA VAL A 295 2.43 -11.32 -3.13
C VAL A 295 1.94 -10.54 -1.92
N ALA A 296 1.61 -11.21 -0.83
CA ALA A 296 1.13 -10.58 0.41
C ALA A 296 2.21 -9.67 1.02
N THR A 297 3.46 -10.15 1.11
CA THR A 297 4.58 -9.35 1.62
C THR A 297 4.88 -8.16 0.70
N GLY A 298 4.77 -8.33 -0.62
CA GLY A 298 4.91 -7.25 -1.60
C GLY A 298 3.86 -6.15 -1.42
N ALA A 299 2.62 -6.52 -1.13
CA ALA A 299 1.57 -5.55 -0.83
C ALA A 299 1.86 -4.76 0.46
N LEU A 300 2.33 -5.43 1.52
CA LEU A 300 2.76 -4.76 2.76
C LEU A 300 3.98 -3.86 2.54
N LEU A 301 4.92 -4.29 1.71
CA LEU A 301 6.11 -3.50 1.36
C LEU A 301 5.71 -2.21 0.62
N LEU A 302 4.82 -2.30 -0.37
CA LEU A 302 4.28 -1.13 -1.07
C LEU A 302 3.53 -0.20 -0.11
N ALA A 303 2.67 -0.75 0.75
CA ALA A 303 1.94 0.03 1.75
C ALA A 303 2.90 0.73 2.73
N SER A 304 3.98 0.06 3.17
CA SER A 304 4.99 0.67 4.06
C SER A 304 5.74 1.83 3.40
N ALA A 305 6.05 1.71 2.10
CA ALA A 305 6.65 2.79 1.33
C ALA A 305 5.69 3.98 1.18
N VAL A 306 4.41 3.74 0.93
CA VAL A 306 3.37 4.79 0.88
C VAL A 306 3.22 5.47 2.25
N VAL A 307 3.19 4.70 3.34
CA VAL A 307 3.16 5.25 4.71
C VAL A 307 4.39 6.13 4.95
N LEU A 308 5.59 5.68 4.58
CA LEU A 308 6.81 6.46 4.73
C LEU A 308 6.76 7.75 3.90
N ALA A 309 6.23 7.71 2.68
CA ALA A 309 6.07 8.89 1.83
C ALA A 309 5.10 9.90 2.43
N ILE A 310 3.95 9.44 2.97
CA ILE A 310 3.00 10.31 3.68
C ILE A 310 3.65 10.95 4.89
N GLN A 311 4.42 10.19 5.68
CA GLN A 311 5.12 10.69 6.85
C GLN A 311 6.22 11.69 6.51
N ALA A 312 7.01 11.42 5.46
CA ALA A 312 8.03 12.34 4.98
C ALA A 312 7.40 13.67 4.55
N TRP A 313 6.31 13.63 3.77
CA TRP A 313 5.59 14.83 3.35
C TRP A 313 5.02 15.63 4.53
N ARG A 314 4.56 14.95 5.58
CA ARG A 314 3.97 15.61 6.76
C ARG A 314 5.03 16.25 7.67
N HIS A 315 6.17 15.60 7.89
CA HIS A 315 7.14 15.99 8.91
C HIS A 315 8.36 16.73 8.38
N VAL A 316 8.64 16.62 7.06
CA VAL A 316 9.84 17.23 6.45
C VAL A 316 9.40 18.35 5.50
N PRO A 317 9.64 19.64 5.84
CA PRO A 317 9.33 20.74 4.95
C PRO A 317 10.28 20.73 3.74
N VAL A 318 9.73 21.03 2.57
CA VAL A 318 10.54 21.39 1.40
C VAL A 318 11.04 22.80 1.61
N LEU A 319 12.34 22.98 1.77
CA LEU A 319 12.92 24.31 1.72
C LEU A 319 12.78 24.84 0.29
N GLN A 320 11.92 25.84 0.09
CA GLN A 320 12.03 26.68 -1.10
C GLN A 320 13.34 27.47 -0.92
N GLU A 321 14.26 27.35 -1.88
CA GLU A 321 15.36 28.32 -1.99
C GLU A 321 14.70 29.71 -2.07
N GLU A 322 14.80 30.52 -1.02
CA GLU A 322 14.50 31.94 -1.11
C GLU A 322 15.34 32.47 -2.26
N ARG A 323 14.70 32.78 -3.39
CA ARG A 323 15.31 33.64 -4.38
C ARG A 323 15.50 35.00 -3.69
N VAL A 324 16.71 35.24 -3.19
CA VAL A 324 17.08 36.58 -2.75
C VAL A 324 16.92 37.49 -3.95
N PRO A 325 15.96 38.44 -3.96
CA PRO A 325 15.82 39.36 -5.05
C PRO A 325 17.02 40.32 -4.93
N GLY A 326 17.97 40.25 -5.86
CA GLY A 326 18.97 41.31 -5.98
C GLY A 326 20.43 40.96 -6.23
N THR A 327 20.83 39.71 -6.46
CA THR A 327 22.18 39.45 -7.02
C THR A 327 22.14 39.45 -8.55
N ARG A 328 22.01 40.63 -9.15
CA ARG A 328 22.50 40.86 -10.51
C ARG A 328 24.01 40.62 -10.48
N LYS A 329 24.48 39.54 -11.11
CA LYS A 329 25.87 39.44 -11.50
C LYS A 329 26.19 40.68 -12.38
N ALA A 330 27.06 41.54 -11.86
CA ALA A 330 27.68 42.58 -12.68
C ALA A 330 28.40 41.85 -13.83
N VAL A 331 27.91 42.02 -15.04
CA VAL A 331 28.65 41.71 -16.24
C VAL A 331 29.62 42.87 -16.40
N THR A 332 30.87 42.62 -16.00
CA THR A 332 31.97 43.52 -16.40
C THR A 332 32.28 43.24 -17.86
N ALA A 333 32.22 44.30 -18.66
CA ALA A 333 32.64 44.33 -20.05
C ALA A 333 34.12 44.03 -20.22
#